data_56a2b9cc3876e8495aba5578a147673f
#
_entry.id   56a2b9cc3876e8495aba5578a147673f
#
_cell.length_a   1.000
_cell.length_b   1.000
_cell.length_c   1.000
_cell.angle_alpha   90.00
_cell.angle_beta   90.00
_cell.angle_gamma   90.00
#
_symmetry.space_group_name_H-M   'P 1'
#
loop_
_entity.id
_entity.type
_entity.pdbx_description
1 polymer ?
#
loop_
_entity_poly.entity_id
_entity_poly.type
_entity_poly.pdbx_seq_one_letter_code
_entity_poly.pdbx_strand_id
1 'polypeptide(L)'
;MMSKDEINELLLKKMIAGEDVSEQKEKEIEVRSRRKKDYFSTFLMINTLSERHGVYISMNNYSRVSAFIRLLGTKLTLGGFIDNILNVHFEQYGDEISKMIEQQISKLKP
;
A
#
# COMPACT_ATOMS: atom_id res chain seq x y z
N MET A 1 12.24 1.98 -37.90
CA MET A 1 11.55 2.99 -37.15
C MET A 1 10.98 2.38 -35.88
N MET A 2 11.33 2.93 -34.76
CA MET A 2 10.86 2.40 -33.48
C MET A 2 9.40 2.71 -33.26
N SER A 3 8.68 1.75 -32.70
CA SER A 3 7.31 1.99 -32.28
C SER A 3 7.26 2.95 -31.11
N LYS A 4 6.11 3.52 -30.85
CA LYS A 4 5.91 4.37 -29.67
C LYS A 4 6.27 3.66 -28.38
N ASP A 5 5.94 2.38 -28.31
CA ASP A 5 6.21 1.57 -27.14
C ASP A 5 7.69 1.33 -26.95
N GLU A 6 8.42 1.11 -28.03
CA GLU A 6 9.86 0.96 -27.96
C GLU A 6 10.55 2.25 -27.56
N ILE A 7 10.06 3.38 -28.04
CA ILE A 7 10.60 4.69 -27.66
C ILE A 7 10.33 4.97 -26.19
N ASN A 8 9.12 4.68 -25.72
CA ASN A 8 8.78 4.85 -24.32
C ASN A 8 9.55 3.91 -23.41
N GLU A 9 9.74 2.69 -23.85
CA GLU A 9 10.53 1.72 -23.12
C GLU A 9 12.01 2.14 -23.04
N LEU A 10 12.53 2.66 -24.13
CA LEU A 10 13.88 3.15 -24.18
C LEU A 10 14.07 4.37 -23.29
N LEU A 11 13.11 5.29 -23.31
CA LEU A 11 13.10 6.45 -22.43
C LEU A 11 13.01 6.03 -20.97
N LEU A 12 12.15 5.08 -20.65
CA LEU A 12 12.02 4.54 -19.31
C LEU A 12 13.32 3.87 -18.88
N LYS A 13 13.95 3.09 -19.75
CA LYS A 13 15.23 2.48 -19.45
C LYS A 13 16.32 3.52 -19.25
N LYS A 14 16.31 4.58 -20.02
CA LYS A 14 17.25 5.68 -19.85
C LYS A 14 17.01 6.45 -18.57
N MET A 15 15.76 6.65 -18.22
CA MET A 15 15.40 7.29 -16.96
C MET A 15 15.70 6.42 -15.76
N ILE A 16 15.58 5.12 -15.91
CA ILE A 16 15.81 4.14 -14.85
C ILE A 16 17.28 3.74 -14.77
N ALA A 17 17.85 3.38 -15.91
CA ALA A 17 19.26 2.98 -16.00
C ALA A 17 20.18 4.17 -15.91
N GLY A 18 19.61 5.25 -15.98
CA GLY A 18 20.16 6.50 -15.70
C GLY A 18 21.42 6.81 -16.37
N GLU A 19 21.41 6.96 -17.31
CA GLU A 19 22.50 7.73 -17.76
C GLU A 19 22.88 8.67 -16.64
N ASP A 20 23.50 9.58 -16.74
CA ASP A 20 24.13 10.56 -15.89
C ASP A 20 23.51 10.84 -14.52
N VAL A 21 22.24 10.62 -14.38
CA VAL A 21 21.52 10.94 -13.14
C VAL A 21 21.20 9.67 -12.39
N SER A 22 21.70 8.57 -12.94
CA SER A 22 21.16 7.27 -12.63
C SER A 22 21.45 6.72 -11.26
N GLU A 23 22.68 6.78 -10.89
CA GLU A 23 23.08 6.17 -9.63
C GLU A 23 22.46 6.87 -8.44
N GLN A 24 22.33 8.19 -8.52
CA GLN A 24 21.68 8.96 -7.47
C GLN A 24 20.17 8.74 -7.44
N LYS A 25 19.55 8.66 -8.62
CA LYS A 25 18.11 8.39 -8.68
C LYS A 25 17.78 6.97 -8.29
N GLU A 26 18.61 6.01 -8.66
CA GLU A 26 18.44 4.63 -8.23
C GLU A 26 18.57 4.52 -6.72
N LYS A 27 19.51 5.19 -6.12
CA LYS A 27 19.65 5.23 -4.68
C LYS A 27 18.48 5.93 -4.00
N GLU A 28 17.99 7.00 -4.59
CA GLU A 28 16.79 7.67 -4.09
C GLU A 28 15.57 6.79 -4.19
N ILE A 29 15.41 6.07 -5.28
CA ILE A 29 14.30 5.14 -5.47
C ILE A 29 14.43 3.99 -4.48
N GLU A 30 15.61 3.44 -4.27
CA GLU A 30 15.82 2.39 -3.27
C GLU A 30 15.54 2.88 -1.86
N VAL A 31 15.98 4.07 -1.52
CA VAL A 31 15.72 4.66 -0.21
C VAL A 31 14.23 4.93 -0.03
N ARG A 32 13.55 5.39 -1.08
CA ARG A 32 12.11 5.56 -1.05
C ARG A 32 11.39 4.24 -0.92
N SER A 33 11.86 3.20 -1.59
CA SER A 33 11.30 1.86 -1.49
C SER A 33 11.48 1.27 -0.11
N ARG A 34 12.57 1.58 0.57
CA ARG A 34 12.81 1.16 1.94
C ARG A 34 11.95 1.93 2.94
N ARG A 35 11.69 3.21 2.68
CA ARG A 35 10.88 4.06 3.55
C ARG A 35 9.39 3.92 3.27
N LYS A 36 9.06 3.77 1.99
CA LYS A 36 7.69 3.57 1.54
C LYS A 36 7.68 2.34 0.67
N LYS A 37 7.20 1.26 1.21
CA LYS A 37 6.91 0.09 0.39
C LYS A 37 5.96 0.55 -0.71
N ASP A 38 6.08 -0.02 -1.90
CA ASP A 38 5.19 0.33 -2.98
C ASP A 38 3.76 -0.10 -2.63
N TYR A 39 2.80 0.43 -3.38
CA TYR A 39 1.40 0.18 -3.10
C TYR A 39 1.07 -1.32 -3.16
N PHE A 40 1.60 -2.01 -4.15
CA PHE A 40 1.30 -3.43 -4.36
C PHE A 40 1.75 -4.28 -3.16
N SER A 41 3.00 -4.13 -2.74
CA SER A 41 3.52 -4.94 -1.64
C SER A 41 2.94 -4.52 -0.29
N THR A 42 2.40 -3.31 -0.19
CA THR A 42 1.79 -2.82 1.04
C THR A 42 0.33 -3.24 1.15
N PHE A 43 -0.45 -3.07 0.09
CA PHE A 43 -1.90 -3.21 0.17
C PHE A 43 -2.45 -4.38 -0.63
N LEU A 44 -1.73 -4.87 -1.60
CA LEU A 44 -2.24 -5.89 -2.53
C LEU A 44 -1.66 -7.29 -2.28
N MET A 45 -0.84 -7.44 -1.25
CA MET A 45 -0.33 -8.75 -0.89
C MET A 45 -1.44 -9.64 -0.33
N ILE A 46 -1.42 -10.89 -0.77
CA ILE A 46 -2.43 -11.86 -0.34
C ILE A 46 -2.01 -12.40 1.03
N ASN A 47 -2.90 -12.24 2.00
CA ASN A 47 -2.73 -12.78 3.33
C ASN A 47 -3.78 -13.84 3.60
N THR A 48 -3.38 -14.96 4.16
CA THR A 48 -4.30 -16.00 4.58
C THR A 48 -4.80 -15.64 5.98
N LEU A 49 -6.10 -15.36 6.10
CA LEU A 49 -6.71 -15.03 7.37
C LEU A 49 -7.21 -16.31 8.02
N SER A 50 -6.66 -16.67 9.17
CA SER A 50 -7.05 -17.87 9.91
C SER A 50 -8.38 -17.70 10.64
N GLU A 51 -8.61 -16.52 11.20
CA GLU A 51 -9.86 -16.15 11.86
C GLU A 51 -10.41 -14.90 11.21
N ARG A 52 -11.73 -14.87 11.01
CA ARG A 52 -12.38 -13.77 10.30
C ARG A 52 -13.61 -13.30 11.05
N HIS A 53 -13.78 -11.99 11.03
CA HIS A 53 -14.96 -11.34 11.56
C HIS A 53 -15.59 -10.49 10.46
N GLY A 54 -16.92 -10.51 10.39
CA GLY A 54 -17.62 -9.69 9.40
C GLY A 54 -17.67 -8.23 9.83
N VAL A 55 -17.46 -7.35 8.88
CA VAL A 55 -17.66 -5.92 9.05
C VAL A 55 -18.43 -5.38 7.87
N TYR A 56 -19.22 -4.34 8.13
CA TYR A 56 -19.97 -3.68 7.07
C TYR A 56 -19.28 -2.40 6.67
N ILE A 57 -19.15 -2.20 5.37
CA ILE A 57 -18.60 -0.97 4.81
C ILE A 57 -19.64 -0.33 3.91
N SER A 58 -19.43 0.95 3.58
CA SER A 58 -20.37 1.66 2.72
C SER A 58 -20.40 1.03 1.33
N MET A 59 -21.54 1.15 0.66
CA MET A 59 -21.69 0.68 -0.71
C MET A 59 -20.66 1.34 -1.64
N ASN A 60 -20.38 2.61 -1.41
CA ASN A 60 -19.41 3.35 -2.20
C ASN A 60 -18.01 2.74 -2.10
N ASN A 61 -17.56 2.45 -0.88
CA ASN A 61 -16.26 1.83 -0.69
C ASN A 61 -16.23 0.40 -1.19
N TYR A 62 -17.29 -0.34 -0.97
CA TYR A 62 -17.42 -1.69 -1.49
C TYR A 62 -17.27 -1.72 -3.01
N SER A 63 -17.99 -0.85 -3.70
CA SER A 63 -17.97 -0.78 -5.17
C SER A 63 -16.60 -0.38 -5.69
N ARG A 64 -15.99 0.62 -5.07
CA ARG A 64 -14.66 1.08 -5.50
C ARG A 64 -13.59 0.00 -5.33
N VAL A 65 -13.57 -0.64 -4.18
CA VAL A 65 -12.57 -1.66 -3.91
C VAL A 65 -12.80 -2.91 -4.76
N SER A 66 -14.04 -3.33 -4.89
CA SER A 66 -14.37 -4.50 -5.71
C SER A 66 -13.98 -4.30 -7.16
N ALA A 67 -14.28 -3.13 -7.73
CA ALA A 67 -13.91 -2.79 -9.10
C ALA A 67 -12.39 -2.76 -9.26
N PHE A 68 -11.70 -2.15 -8.31
CA PHE A 68 -10.25 -2.03 -8.31
C PHE A 68 -9.57 -3.40 -8.29
N ILE A 69 -9.97 -4.27 -7.39
CA ILE A 69 -9.42 -5.62 -7.28
C ILE A 69 -9.69 -6.41 -8.55
N ARG A 70 -10.90 -6.30 -9.10
CA ARG A 70 -11.28 -7.00 -10.33
C ARG A 70 -10.45 -6.54 -11.52
N LEU A 71 -10.26 -5.24 -11.66
CA LEU A 71 -9.50 -4.67 -12.77
C LEU A 71 -8.03 -5.07 -12.72
N LEU A 72 -7.47 -5.22 -11.54
CA LEU A 72 -6.08 -5.65 -11.39
C LEU A 72 -5.92 -7.17 -11.59
N GLY A 73 -7.01 -7.92 -11.61
CA GLY A 73 -6.95 -9.36 -11.81
C GLY A 73 -6.25 -10.11 -10.69
N THR A 74 -6.16 -9.53 -9.51
CA THR A 74 -5.55 -10.17 -8.36
C THR A 74 -6.52 -11.12 -7.66
N LYS A 75 -5.97 -12.11 -6.99
CA LYS A 75 -6.76 -13.04 -6.16
C LYS A 75 -7.02 -12.50 -4.76
N LEU A 76 -6.57 -11.31 -4.48
CA LEU A 76 -6.78 -10.67 -3.19
C LEU A 76 -8.27 -10.48 -2.94
N THR A 77 -8.72 -10.82 -1.73
CA THR A 77 -10.11 -10.61 -1.34
C THR A 77 -10.32 -9.19 -0.83
N LEU A 78 -11.58 -8.75 -0.82
CA LEU A 78 -11.95 -7.47 -0.23
C LEU A 78 -11.51 -7.38 1.23
N GLY A 79 -11.76 -8.44 2.01
CA GLY A 79 -11.33 -8.49 3.40
C GLY A 79 -9.82 -8.41 3.56
N GLY A 80 -9.07 -9.10 2.72
CA GLY A 80 -7.61 -9.04 2.74
C GLY A 80 -7.08 -7.65 2.44
N PHE A 81 -7.70 -6.96 1.49
CA PHE A 81 -7.32 -5.59 1.16
C PHE A 81 -7.56 -4.64 2.33
N ILE A 82 -8.73 -4.75 2.95
CA ILE A 82 -9.07 -3.93 4.13
C ILE A 82 -8.10 -4.22 5.28
N ASP A 83 -7.78 -5.50 5.49
CA ASP A 83 -6.85 -5.89 6.54
C ASP A 83 -5.46 -5.28 6.31
N ASN A 84 -4.99 -5.29 5.07
CA ASN A 84 -3.73 -4.65 4.73
C ASN A 84 -3.73 -3.15 5.03
N ILE A 85 -4.83 -2.47 4.72
CA ILE A 85 -4.98 -1.03 5.02
C ILE A 85 -4.92 -0.80 6.53
N LEU A 86 -5.63 -1.61 7.30
CA LEU A 86 -5.66 -1.48 8.74
C LEU A 86 -4.29 -1.73 9.37
N ASN A 87 -3.56 -2.71 8.86
CA ASN A 87 -2.20 -2.98 9.34
C ASN A 87 -1.29 -1.77 9.16
N VAL A 88 -1.37 -1.13 8.00
CA VAL A 88 -0.59 0.09 7.73
C VAL A 88 -1.03 1.23 8.63
N HIS A 89 -2.34 1.38 8.82
CA HIS A 89 -2.88 2.43 9.68
C HIS A 89 -2.36 2.31 11.11
N PHE A 90 -2.41 1.12 11.68
CA PHE A 90 -1.91 0.90 13.04
C PHE A 90 -0.40 1.00 13.13
N GLU A 91 0.31 0.63 12.08
CA GLU A 91 1.75 0.81 12.03
C GLU A 91 2.14 2.29 12.04
N GLN A 92 1.43 3.10 11.26
CA GLN A 92 1.73 4.53 11.15
C GLN A 92 1.30 5.32 12.36
N TYR A 93 0.16 4.99 12.94
CA TYR A 93 -0.45 5.78 14.01
C TYR A 93 -0.52 5.05 15.34
N GLY A 94 0.17 3.93 15.44
CA GLY A 94 0.12 3.10 16.66
C GLY A 94 0.48 3.86 17.93
N ASP A 95 1.51 4.68 17.88
CA ASP A 95 1.94 5.46 19.04
C ASP A 95 0.87 6.46 19.47
N GLU A 96 0.27 7.15 18.51
CA GLU A 96 -0.80 8.12 18.80
C GLU A 96 -2.02 7.43 19.38
N ILE A 97 -2.37 6.27 18.80
CA ILE A 97 -3.51 5.49 19.28
C ILE A 97 -3.26 5.00 20.71
N SER A 98 -2.05 4.51 20.97
CA SER A 98 -1.68 4.05 22.31
C SER A 98 -1.79 5.16 23.35
N LYS A 99 -1.35 6.36 22.99
CA LYS A 99 -1.47 7.52 23.88
C LYS A 99 -2.92 7.87 24.16
N MET A 100 -3.76 7.82 23.14
CA MET A 100 -5.19 8.09 23.32
C MET A 100 -5.84 7.06 24.22
N ILE A 101 -5.48 5.79 24.07
CA ILE A 101 -5.99 4.70 24.92
C ILE A 101 -5.52 4.91 26.36
N GLU A 102 -4.24 5.22 26.56
CA GLU A 102 -3.69 5.47 27.89
C GLU A 102 -4.41 6.63 28.59
N GLN A 103 -4.71 7.69 27.85
CA GLN A 103 -5.43 8.83 28.38
C GLN A 103 -6.84 8.44 28.83
N GLN A 104 -7.53 7.61 28.07
CA GLN A 104 -8.86 7.14 28.45
C GLN A 104 -8.80 6.21 29.66
N ILE A 105 -7.83 5.33 29.72
CA ILE A 105 -7.65 4.46 30.87
C ILE A 105 -7.34 5.27 32.13
N SER A 106 -6.52 6.30 32.02
CA SER A 106 -6.22 7.19 33.15
C SER A 106 -7.45 7.89 33.69
N LYS A 107 -8.40 8.24 32.80
CA LYS A 107 -9.67 8.84 33.22
C LYS A 107 -10.57 7.86 33.96
N LEU A 108 -10.41 6.57 33.74
CA LEU A 108 -11.20 5.54 34.41
C LEU A 108 -10.67 5.21 35.80
N LYS A 109 -9.45 5.59 36.12
CA LYS A 109 -8.89 5.38 37.45
C LYS A 109 -9.36 6.46 38.40
N PRO A 110 -9.80 6.09 39.63
CA PRO A 110 -10.21 7.08 40.63
C PRO A 110 -9.06 7.97 41.09
#